data_fa2209a72c1febf268ebb6ffd245fd11
#
_entry.id   fa2209a72c1febf268ebb6ffd245fd11
#
_cell.length_a   1.000
_cell.length_b   1.000
_cell.length_c   1.000
_cell.angle_alpha   90.00
_cell.angle_beta   90.00
_cell.angle_gamma   90.00
#
_symmetry.space_group_name_H-M   'P 1'
#
loop_
_entity.id
_entity.type
_entity.pdbx_description
1 polymer ?
#
loop_
_entity_poly.entity_id
_entity_poly.type
_entity_poly.pdbx_seq_one_letter_code
_entity_poly.pdbx_strand_id
1 'polypeptide(L)'
;MLRSARRQLPVPRNLRRSPFFPSSRRGFAAVTDLSSFPKAGEQLHGFTLKRVQEVPELELTALQLQHDKTGAEYLHIARDDSNNVFSIGFKTNPPDDTGVPHILEHTTLCGSEKSV
;
A
#
# COMPACT_ATOMS: atom_id res chain seq x y z
N MET A 1 16.73 -34.12 -34.73
CA MET A 1 17.24 -33.20 -33.72
C MET A 1 16.67 -31.81 -34.03
N LEU A 2 15.54 -31.45 -33.43
CA LEU A 2 14.94 -30.10 -33.58
C LEU A 2 15.28 -29.27 -32.33
N ARG A 3 16.08 -28.21 -32.51
CA ARG A 3 16.36 -27.23 -31.48
C ARG A 3 15.19 -26.24 -31.42
N SER A 4 14.42 -26.28 -30.32
CA SER A 4 13.40 -25.31 -30.02
C SER A 4 14.06 -23.99 -29.57
N ALA A 5 13.94 -22.97 -30.40
CA ALA A 5 14.35 -21.61 -30.06
C ALA A 5 13.24 -20.94 -29.24
N ARG A 6 13.43 -20.78 -27.93
CA ARG A 6 12.58 -19.96 -27.09
C ARG A 6 12.81 -18.48 -27.45
N ARG A 7 11.81 -17.86 -28.08
CA ARG A 7 11.77 -16.41 -28.25
C ARG A 7 11.53 -15.76 -26.89
N GLN A 8 12.52 -15.08 -26.36
CA GLN A 8 12.34 -14.17 -25.24
C GLN A 8 11.61 -12.92 -25.74
N LEU A 9 10.43 -12.66 -25.18
CA LEU A 9 9.69 -11.43 -25.41
C LEU A 9 10.40 -10.28 -24.67
N PRO A 10 10.54 -9.10 -25.31
CA PRO A 10 11.16 -7.95 -24.65
C PRO A 10 10.26 -7.44 -23.52
N VAL A 11 10.81 -7.35 -22.32
CA VAL A 11 10.18 -6.72 -21.16
C VAL A 11 10.09 -5.21 -21.43
N PRO A 12 8.91 -4.58 -21.35
CA PRO A 12 8.80 -3.14 -21.56
C PRO A 12 9.51 -2.39 -20.43
N ARG A 13 10.56 -1.65 -20.76
CA ARG A 13 11.38 -0.80 -19.87
C ARG A 13 10.73 0.53 -19.56
N ASN A 14 9.45 0.59 -19.25
CA ASN A 14 8.78 1.83 -18.84
C ASN A 14 7.97 1.63 -17.56
N LEU A 15 8.67 1.28 -16.48
CA LEU A 15 8.19 1.61 -15.14
C LEU A 15 8.38 3.14 -14.99
N ARG A 16 7.36 3.90 -15.36
CA ARG A 16 7.26 5.30 -14.96
C ARG A 16 7.32 5.30 -13.44
N ARG A 17 8.40 5.87 -12.90
CA ARG A 17 8.55 6.10 -11.46
C ARG A 17 7.30 6.86 -11.00
N SER A 18 6.61 6.29 -10.05
CA SER A 18 5.49 6.96 -9.39
C SER A 18 5.99 8.31 -8.87
N PRO A 19 5.31 9.43 -9.16
CA PRO A 19 5.72 10.75 -8.69
C PRO A 19 5.61 10.91 -7.18
N PHE A 20 5.14 9.89 -6.47
CA PHE A 20 4.78 9.95 -5.06
C PHE A 20 5.90 9.66 -4.07
N PHE A 21 7.08 9.23 -4.52
CA PHE A 21 8.23 9.05 -3.62
C PHE A 21 9.42 9.82 -4.14
N PRO A 22 9.69 11.01 -3.61
CA PRO A 22 10.94 11.68 -3.86
C PRO A 22 12.07 10.87 -3.22
N SER A 23 12.86 10.16 -4.04
CA SER A 23 14.11 9.55 -3.60
C SER A 23 15.17 10.65 -3.46
N SER A 24 15.07 11.48 -2.44
CA SER A 24 16.17 12.35 -2.05
C SER A 24 16.53 12.04 -0.60
N ARG A 25 17.74 11.56 -0.42
CA ARG A 25 18.44 11.60 0.86
C ARG A 25 18.57 13.08 1.25
N ARG A 26 17.56 13.62 1.89
CA ARG A 26 17.62 14.89 2.61
C ARG A 26 17.49 14.55 4.07
N GLY A 27 18.48 15.02 4.85
CA GLY A 27 18.51 14.82 6.27
C GLY A 27 17.22 15.27 6.95
N PHE A 28 16.97 14.67 8.09
CA PHE A 28 15.94 14.89 9.10
C PHE A 28 15.20 16.25 9.02
N ALA A 29 14.48 16.48 7.93
CA ALA A 29 13.39 17.43 7.90
C ALA A 29 12.14 16.60 8.13
N ALA A 30 11.49 16.81 9.27
CA ALA A 30 10.21 16.21 9.59
C ALA A 30 9.33 16.21 8.33
N VAL A 31 8.65 15.09 8.05
CA VAL A 31 7.63 14.97 6.99
C VAL A 31 6.40 15.79 7.43
N THR A 32 6.63 17.06 7.75
CA THR A 32 5.65 18.02 8.29
C THR A 32 5.15 18.98 7.22
N ASP A 33 5.65 18.88 5.99
CA ASP A 33 5.12 19.71 4.91
C ASP A 33 3.84 19.10 4.33
N LEU A 34 2.71 19.48 4.93
CA LEU A 34 1.37 19.08 4.47
C LEU A 34 1.10 19.50 3.02
N SER A 35 1.88 20.44 2.46
CA SER A 35 1.74 20.87 1.07
C SER A 35 2.14 19.78 0.07
N SER A 36 2.94 18.80 0.50
CA SER A 36 3.35 17.66 -0.31
C SER A 36 2.29 16.55 -0.41
N PHE A 37 1.29 16.58 0.46
CA PHE A 37 0.21 15.59 0.49
C PHE A 37 -1.04 16.09 -0.27
N PRO A 38 -1.83 15.15 -0.82
CA PRO A 38 -3.11 15.49 -1.43
C PRO A 38 -4.07 16.12 -0.41
N LYS A 39 -5.02 16.87 -0.91
CA LYS A 39 -6.05 17.50 -0.06
C LYS A 39 -7.19 16.55 0.23
N ALA A 40 -7.87 16.74 1.37
CA ALA A 40 -9.08 16.00 1.68
C ALA A 40 -10.12 16.15 0.55
N GLY A 41 -10.72 15.04 0.12
CA GLY A 41 -11.61 14.95 -1.04
C GLY A 41 -10.92 14.61 -2.36
N GLU A 42 -9.60 14.61 -2.43
CA GLU A 42 -8.87 14.24 -3.64
C GLU A 42 -8.87 12.72 -3.85
N GLN A 43 -8.96 12.30 -5.12
CA GLN A 43 -8.96 10.90 -5.50
C GLN A 43 -7.58 10.45 -5.97
N LEU A 44 -7.13 9.30 -5.46
CA LEU A 44 -5.83 8.71 -5.74
C LEU A 44 -5.97 7.21 -5.98
N HIS A 45 -5.70 6.76 -7.20
CA HIS A 45 -5.68 5.32 -7.54
C HIS A 45 -6.93 4.54 -7.09
N GLY A 46 -8.12 5.14 -7.16
CA GLY A 46 -9.38 4.52 -6.74
C GLY A 46 -9.69 4.64 -5.25
N PHE A 47 -8.95 5.49 -4.54
CA PHE A 47 -9.22 5.86 -3.17
C PHE A 47 -9.52 7.36 -3.06
N THR A 48 -10.45 7.71 -2.21
CA THR A 48 -10.74 9.10 -1.83
C THR A 48 -10.09 9.41 -0.50
N LEU A 49 -9.28 10.48 -0.44
CA LEU A 49 -8.67 10.95 0.80
C LEU A 49 -9.72 11.61 1.67
N LYS A 50 -10.00 11.04 2.84
CA LYS A 50 -11.00 11.54 3.79
C LYS A 50 -10.40 12.55 4.76
N ARG A 51 -9.20 12.27 5.25
CA ARG A 51 -8.57 13.09 6.29
C ARG A 51 -7.05 13.02 6.20
N VAL A 52 -6.39 14.13 6.45
CA VAL A 52 -4.96 14.23 6.72
C VAL A 52 -4.79 14.77 8.11
N GLN A 53 -3.96 14.14 8.92
CA GLN A 53 -3.66 14.57 10.27
C GLN A 53 -2.17 14.46 10.55
N GLU A 54 -1.59 15.56 10.93
CA GLU A 54 -0.23 15.61 11.45
C GLU A 54 -0.23 15.24 12.94
N VAL A 55 0.76 14.47 13.36
CA VAL A 55 1.01 14.08 14.76
C VAL A 55 2.46 14.42 15.07
N PRO A 56 2.72 15.68 15.45
CA PRO A 56 4.09 16.18 15.64
C PRO A 56 4.86 15.42 16.72
N GLU A 57 4.20 14.96 17.77
CA GLU A 57 4.82 14.21 18.88
C GLU A 57 5.43 12.89 18.43
N LEU A 58 4.91 12.32 17.34
CA LEU A 58 5.40 11.08 16.76
C LEU A 58 6.16 11.29 15.45
N GLU A 59 6.33 12.54 15.01
CA GLU A 59 6.98 12.91 13.75
C GLU A 59 6.40 12.16 12.56
N LEU A 60 5.06 12.08 12.48
CA LEU A 60 4.35 11.39 11.41
C LEU A 60 3.15 12.18 10.89
N THR A 61 2.73 11.85 9.66
CA THR A 61 1.47 12.32 9.07
C THR A 61 0.60 11.12 8.76
N ALA A 62 -0.61 11.12 9.27
CA ALA A 62 -1.61 10.08 9.03
C ALA A 62 -2.58 10.52 7.93
N LEU A 63 -2.77 9.68 6.90
CA LEU A 63 -3.71 9.88 5.80
C LEU A 63 -4.77 8.78 5.87
N GLN A 64 -6.01 9.17 6.04
CA GLN A 64 -7.15 8.24 6.02
C GLN A 64 -7.81 8.29 4.64
N LEU A 65 -7.81 7.17 3.95
CA LEU A 65 -8.40 7.01 2.63
C LEU A 65 -9.52 5.97 2.67
N GLN A 66 -10.43 6.07 1.73
CA GLN A 66 -11.48 5.08 1.54
C GLN A 66 -11.48 4.62 0.08
N HIS A 67 -11.51 3.30 -0.12
CA HIS A 67 -11.59 2.74 -1.46
C HIS A 67 -12.96 2.96 -2.07
N ASP A 68 -13.01 3.58 -3.27
CA ASP A 68 -14.26 4.08 -3.87
C ASP A 68 -15.27 2.97 -4.21
N LYS A 69 -14.79 1.77 -4.59
CA LYS A 69 -15.66 0.66 -4.99
C LYS A 69 -16.17 -0.19 -3.82
N THR A 70 -15.32 -0.43 -2.81
CA THR A 70 -15.63 -1.38 -1.73
C THR A 70 -15.94 -0.71 -0.41
N GLY A 71 -15.62 0.59 -0.27
CA GLY A 71 -15.71 1.31 0.99
C GLY A 71 -14.64 0.92 2.02
N ALA A 72 -13.68 0.07 1.65
CA ALA A 72 -12.60 -0.34 2.55
C ALA A 72 -11.82 0.88 3.02
N GLU A 73 -11.52 0.93 4.31
CA GLU A 73 -10.71 1.98 4.91
C GLU A 73 -9.23 1.65 4.79
N TYR A 74 -8.43 2.65 4.46
CA TYR A 74 -6.99 2.56 4.37
C TYR A 74 -6.35 3.69 5.16
N LEU A 75 -5.46 3.33 6.08
CA LEU A 75 -4.66 4.26 6.84
C LEU A 75 -3.21 4.20 6.35
N HIS A 76 -2.73 5.31 5.82
CA HIS A 76 -1.32 5.48 5.48
C HIS A 76 -0.64 6.34 6.54
N ILE A 77 0.46 5.85 7.08
CA ILE A 77 1.29 6.57 8.05
C ILE A 77 2.58 6.93 7.33
N ALA A 78 2.75 8.21 7.05
CA ALA A 78 3.96 8.75 6.46
C ALA A 78 4.91 9.17 7.57
N ARG A 79 6.09 8.55 7.62
CA ARG A 79 7.17 8.84 8.55
C ARG A 79 8.50 8.65 7.83
N ASP A 80 9.54 9.35 8.27
CA ASP A 80 10.91 9.10 7.82
C ASP A 80 11.48 7.87 8.55
N ASP A 81 11.12 6.68 8.04
CA ASP A 81 11.55 5.39 8.56
C ASP A 81 11.91 4.47 7.39
N SER A 82 13.00 3.73 7.53
CA SER A 82 13.44 2.76 6.52
C SER A 82 12.63 1.46 6.55
N ASN A 83 11.88 1.21 7.62
CA ASN A 83 11.06 0.02 7.78
C ASN A 83 9.67 0.26 7.17
N ASN A 84 9.23 -0.71 6.37
CA ASN A 84 7.89 -0.73 5.83
C ASN A 84 7.08 -1.80 6.56
N VAL A 85 5.93 -1.41 7.10
CA VAL A 85 4.99 -2.31 7.75
C VAL A 85 3.67 -2.26 6.99
N PHE A 86 3.11 -3.42 6.72
CA PHE A 86 1.78 -3.55 6.14
C PHE A 86 0.91 -4.42 7.06
N SER A 87 -0.33 -4.01 7.27
CA SER A 87 -1.33 -4.75 8.02
C SER A 87 -2.66 -4.69 7.30
N ILE A 88 -3.37 -5.81 7.25
CA ILE A 88 -4.74 -5.88 6.74
C ILE A 88 -5.61 -6.56 7.80
N GLY A 89 -6.74 -5.94 8.14
CA GLY A 89 -7.68 -6.44 9.13
C GLY A 89 -9.08 -6.58 8.52
N PHE A 90 -9.71 -7.71 8.78
CA PHE A 90 -11.11 -7.95 8.44
C PHE A 90 -11.93 -8.14 9.70
N LYS A 91 -13.08 -7.46 9.78
CA LYS A 91 -14.06 -7.76 10.83
C LYS A 91 -14.74 -9.06 10.49
N THR A 92 -14.28 -10.15 11.11
CA THR A 92 -14.86 -11.50 10.96
C THR A 92 -15.67 -11.85 12.19
N ASN A 93 -16.85 -12.39 11.97
CA ASN A 93 -17.74 -12.87 13.02
C ASN A 93 -18.15 -14.32 12.66
N PRO A 94 -17.30 -15.32 12.97
CA PRO A 94 -17.57 -16.71 12.59
C PRO A 94 -18.82 -17.22 13.30
N PRO A 95 -19.65 -18.00 12.62
CA PRO A 95 -20.87 -18.58 13.21
C PRO A 95 -20.59 -19.78 14.12
N ASP A 96 -19.36 -20.32 14.06
CA ASP A 96 -18.93 -21.53 14.75
C ASP A 96 -17.42 -21.54 15.04
N ASP A 97 -16.95 -22.59 15.73
CA ASP A 97 -15.56 -22.75 16.15
C ASP A 97 -14.71 -23.59 15.17
N THR A 98 -15.14 -23.74 13.92
CA THR A 98 -14.45 -24.56 12.91
C THR A 98 -13.12 -23.99 12.45
N GLY A 99 -12.82 -22.73 12.77
CA GLY A 99 -11.56 -22.07 12.41
C GLY A 99 -11.43 -21.69 10.92
N VAL A 100 -12.52 -21.74 10.17
CA VAL A 100 -12.51 -21.40 8.72
C VAL A 100 -11.91 -20.03 8.43
N PRO A 101 -12.23 -18.94 9.18
CA PRO A 101 -11.61 -17.64 8.95
C PRO A 101 -10.10 -17.64 9.15
N HIS A 102 -9.59 -18.39 10.11
CA HIS A 102 -8.16 -18.54 10.39
C HIS A 102 -7.45 -19.28 9.25
N ILE A 103 -8.05 -20.36 8.74
CA ILE A 103 -7.52 -21.10 7.59
C ILE A 103 -7.48 -20.21 6.35
N LEU A 104 -8.55 -19.42 6.12
CA LEU A 104 -8.62 -18.49 5.01
C LEU A 104 -7.51 -17.43 5.09
N GLU A 105 -7.26 -16.89 6.28
CA GLU A 105 -6.19 -15.92 6.51
C GLU A 105 -4.82 -16.50 6.13
N HIS A 106 -4.49 -17.70 6.57
CA HIS A 106 -3.26 -18.38 6.17
C HIS A 106 -3.17 -18.61 4.66
N THR A 107 -4.26 -19.00 4.01
CA THR A 107 -4.25 -19.27 2.56
C THR A 107 -4.05 -18.01 1.71
N THR A 108 -4.44 -16.83 2.20
CA THR A 108 -4.22 -15.57 1.48
C THR A 108 -2.75 -15.17 1.40
N LEU A 109 -1.91 -15.72 2.27
CA LEU A 109 -0.46 -15.48 2.30
C LEU A 109 0.34 -16.55 1.52
N CYS A 110 -0.32 -17.56 0.98
CA CYS A 110 0.30 -18.69 0.27
C CYS A 110 0.64 -18.35 -1.17
N GLY A 111 1.48 -17.36 -1.40
CA GLY A 111 2.01 -17.05 -2.72
C GLY A 111 0.99 -16.53 -3.75
N SER A 112 1.49 -15.91 -4.79
CA SER A 112 0.70 -15.46 -5.93
C SER A 112 1.53 -15.61 -7.20
N GLU A 113 0.90 -15.54 -8.39
CA GLU A 113 1.61 -15.59 -9.67
C GLU A 113 2.71 -14.52 -9.82
N LYS A 114 2.66 -13.46 -9.00
CA LYS A 114 3.63 -12.35 -9.03
C LYS A 114 4.63 -12.37 -7.87
N SER A 115 4.40 -13.20 -6.87
CA SER A 115 5.21 -13.28 -5.66
C SER A 115 5.51 -14.75 -5.36
N VAL A 116 6.56 -15.26 -5.98
CA VAL A 116 7.15 -16.57 -5.70
C VAL A 116 8.43 -16.36 -4.91
#